data_a1d2736b0369679ac5411c310bee2855
#
_entry.id   a1d2736b0369679ac5411c310bee2855
#
_cell.length_a   1.000
_cell.length_b   1.000
_cell.length_c   1.000
_cell.angle_alpha   90.00
_cell.angle_beta   90.00
_cell.angle_gamma   90.00
#
_symmetry.space_group_name_H-M   'P 1'
#
loop_
_entity.id
_entity.type
_entity.pdbx_description
1 polymer ?
#
loop_
_entity_poly.entity_id
_entity_poly.type
_entity_poly.pdbx_seq_one_letter_code
_entity_poly.pdbx_strand_id
1 'polypeptide(L)'
;MQNRDMIFAKEGHGYIFASAILFMVTLPLGRWWLSLPLGLMAAFSAWFFRNPERTLPPGDDIYVSPADGAVLRVSEVNESRYLFRPMKKIEIFMSPLNVHVNRSPRSGTVVDAI
;
A
#
# COMPACT_ATOMS: atom_id res chain seq x y z
N MET A 1 -9.40 -10.29 -8.30
CA MET A 1 -9.86 -9.00 -8.85
C MET A 1 -8.77 -7.98 -8.63
N GLN A 2 -8.13 -7.52 -9.69
CA GLN A 2 -7.00 -6.58 -9.57
C GLN A 2 -7.50 -5.19 -9.21
N ASN A 3 -6.91 -4.62 -8.17
CA ASN A 3 -7.18 -3.27 -7.63
C ASN A 3 -6.62 -2.14 -8.53
N ARG A 4 -6.41 -2.42 -9.84
CA ARG A 4 -5.71 -1.52 -10.76
C ARG A 4 -6.47 -0.22 -11.05
N ASP A 5 -7.80 -0.28 -11.03
CA ASP A 5 -8.65 0.82 -11.50
C ASP A 5 -9.21 1.69 -10.36
N MET A 6 -8.81 1.43 -9.13
CA MET A 6 -9.29 2.19 -7.97
C MET A 6 -8.25 3.20 -7.51
N ILE A 7 -8.68 4.46 -7.33
CA ILE A 7 -7.87 5.57 -6.82
C ILE A 7 -7.33 5.28 -5.42
N PHE A 8 -8.11 4.53 -4.62
CA PHE A 8 -7.76 4.14 -3.26
C PHE A 8 -7.75 2.61 -3.13
N ALA A 9 -6.87 2.10 -2.27
CA ALA A 9 -6.86 0.69 -1.93
C ALA A 9 -8.19 0.27 -1.28
N LYS A 10 -8.67 -0.92 -1.59
CA LYS A 10 -9.96 -1.44 -1.14
C LYS A 10 -10.06 -1.47 0.38
N GLU A 11 -8.96 -1.79 1.03
CA GLU A 11 -8.82 -1.87 2.49
C GLU A 11 -9.00 -0.50 3.18
N GLY A 12 -8.74 0.60 2.46
CA GLY A 12 -8.85 1.96 2.94
C GLY A 12 -10.26 2.54 2.90
N HIS A 13 -11.16 1.99 2.08
CA HIS A 13 -12.49 2.57 1.88
C HIS A 13 -13.28 2.72 3.17
N GLY A 14 -13.26 1.71 4.04
CA GLY A 14 -13.96 1.76 5.33
C GLY A 14 -13.50 2.93 6.22
N TYR A 15 -12.20 3.14 6.32
CA TYR A 15 -11.61 4.21 7.12
C TYR A 15 -11.90 5.59 6.53
N ILE A 16 -11.78 5.74 5.21
CA ILE A 16 -12.04 6.99 4.50
C ILE A 16 -13.51 7.39 4.66
N PHE A 17 -14.44 6.47 4.37
CA PHE A 17 -15.87 6.77 4.46
C PHE A 17 -16.34 7.01 5.90
N ALA A 18 -15.91 6.19 6.86
CA ALA A 18 -16.30 6.37 8.25
C ALA A 18 -15.83 7.71 8.81
N SER A 19 -14.57 8.08 8.59
CA SER A 19 -14.03 9.36 9.07
C SER A 19 -14.64 10.56 8.35
N ALA A 20 -14.92 10.44 7.05
CA ALA A 20 -15.59 11.50 6.27
C ALA A 20 -17.03 11.71 6.73
N ILE A 21 -17.80 10.65 6.98
CA ILE A 21 -19.17 10.75 7.49
C ILE A 21 -19.17 11.39 8.87
N LEU A 22 -18.30 10.95 9.78
CA LEU A 22 -18.20 11.54 11.11
C LEU A 22 -17.82 13.03 11.05
N PHE A 23 -16.90 13.40 10.18
CA PHE A 23 -16.56 14.80 9.91
C PHE A 23 -17.78 15.60 9.44
N MET A 24 -18.51 15.09 8.45
CA MET A 24 -19.70 15.77 7.88
C MET A 24 -20.82 15.92 8.91
N VAL A 25 -21.01 14.95 9.82
CA VAL A 25 -22.02 15.00 10.87
C VAL A 25 -21.64 16.01 11.96
N THR A 26 -20.36 16.10 12.31
CA THR A 26 -19.90 16.99 13.39
C THR A 26 -19.73 18.44 12.96
N LEU A 27 -19.55 18.71 11.67
CA LEU A 27 -19.34 20.04 11.14
C LEU A 27 -20.50 21.03 11.44
N PRO A 28 -21.76 20.68 11.17
CA PRO A 28 -22.89 21.60 11.46
C PRO A 28 -23.17 21.79 12.94
N LEU A 29 -22.61 20.96 13.83
CA LEU A 29 -22.76 21.10 15.27
C LEU A 29 -21.93 22.24 15.87
N GLY A 30 -21.14 22.95 15.05
CA GLY A 30 -20.28 24.05 15.48
C GLY A 30 -19.13 23.63 16.42
N ARG A 31 -18.88 22.34 16.56
CA ARG A 31 -17.84 21.78 17.44
C ARG A 31 -16.55 21.56 16.65
N TRP A 32 -15.92 22.65 16.24
CA TRP A 32 -14.70 22.62 15.40
C TRP A 32 -13.55 21.78 16.00
N TRP A 33 -13.42 21.75 17.34
CA TRP A 33 -12.42 20.94 18.05
C TRP A 33 -12.60 19.43 17.86
N LEU A 34 -13.81 18.98 17.51
CA LEU A 34 -14.13 17.59 17.18
C LEU A 34 -14.06 17.35 15.66
N SER A 35 -14.57 18.28 14.88
CA SER A 35 -14.57 18.16 13.41
C SER A 35 -13.18 18.23 12.81
N LEU A 36 -12.28 19.06 13.33
CA LEU A 36 -10.93 19.22 12.81
C LEU A 36 -10.11 17.91 12.84
N PRO A 37 -9.98 17.19 13.97
CA PRO A 37 -9.26 15.92 13.97
C PRO A 37 -9.91 14.85 13.10
N LEU A 38 -11.23 14.82 12.98
CA LEU A 38 -11.93 13.88 12.09
C LEU A 38 -11.66 14.19 10.62
N GLY A 39 -11.64 15.46 10.25
CA GLY A 39 -11.27 15.90 8.90
C GLY A 39 -9.82 15.57 8.55
N LEU A 40 -8.89 15.79 9.49
CA LEU A 40 -7.48 15.41 9.33
C LEU A 40 -7.31 13.90 9.21
N MET A 41 -8.08 13.11 9.97
CA MET A 41 -8.06 11.66 9.88
C MET A 41 -8.58 11.16 8.54
N ALA A 42 -9.64 11.78 8.00
CA ALA A 42 -10.15 11.46 6.67
C ALA A 42 -9.13 11.78 5.57
N ALA A 43 -8.49 12.94 5.63
CA ALA A 43 -7.45 13.35 4.70
C ALA A 43 -6.22 12.44 4.78
N PHE A 44 -5.78 12.09 5.98
CA PHE A 44 -4.67 11.15 6.19
C PHE A 44 -5.01 9.75 5.65
N SER A 45 -6.22 9.24 5.92
CA SER A 45 -6.65 7.94 5.41
C SER A 45 -6.66 7.91 3.88
N ALA A 46 -7.19 8.95 3.24
CA ALA A 46 -7.17 9.07 1.77
C ALA A 46 -5.73 9.12 1.22
N TRP A 47 -4.85 9.87 1.89
CA TRP A 47 -3.43 9.93 1.53
C TRP A 47 -2.74 8.58 1.70
N PHE A 48 -2.93 7.91 2.82
CA PHE A 48 -2.27 6.65 3.17
C PHE A 48 -2.69 5.51 2.23
N PHE A 49 -3.97 5.40 1.92
CA PHE A 49 -4.52 4.36 1.06
C PHE A 49 -4.56 4.73 -0.44
N ARG A 50 -3.87 5.80 -0.84
CA ARG A 50 -3.78 6.18 -2.25
C ARG A 50 -3.16 5.06 -3.08
N ASN A 51 -3.71 4.83 -4.27
CA ASN A 51 -3.24 3.80 -5.19
C ASN A 51 -2.92 4.42 -6.57
N PRO A 52 -1.81 5.17 -6.71
CA PRO A 52 -1.44 5.79 -7.97
C PRO A 52 -1.12 4.73 -9.02
N GLU A 53 -1.48 5.02 -10.26
CA GLU A 53 -1.06 4.22 -11.40
C GLU A 53 0.47 4.26 -11.55
N ARG A 54 1.06 3.13 -11.92
CA ARG A 54 2.48 2.99 -12.19
C ARG A 54 2.69 2.43 -13.59
N THR A 55 3.43 3.14 -14.41
CA THR A 55 3.88 2.64 -15.70
C THR A 55 4.97 1.61 -15.50
N LEU A 56 4.78 0.43 -16.06
CA LEU A 56 5.80 -0.61 -16.04
C LEU A 56 6.83 -0.33 -17.15
N PRO A 57 8.14 -0.50 -16.88
CA PRO A 57 9.13 -0.43 -17.94
C PRO A 57 8.89 -1.56 -18.97
N PRO A 58 9.19 -1.35 -20.25
CA PRO A 58 9.05 -2.38 -21.26
C PRO A 58 10.11 -3.48 -21.08
N GLY A 59 9.70 -4.75 -21.16
CA GLY A 59 10.59 -5.91 -21.09
C GLY A 59 9.90 -7.12 -20.45
N ASP A 60 10.18 -8.31 -20.97
CA ASP A 60 9.55 -9.55 -20.52
C ASP A 60 10.24 -10.16 -19.28
N ASP A 61 11.53 -9.86 -19.06
CA ASP A 61 12.33 -10.40 -17.95
C ASP A 61 12.67 -9.38 -16.86
N ILE A 62 11.77 -8.42 -16.64
CA ILE A 62 11.96 -7.37 -15.65
C ILE A 62 11.19 -7.70 -14.36
N TYR A 63 11.88 -7.58 -13.23
CA TYR A 63 11.29 -7.57 -11.90
C TYR A 63 11.20 -6.12 -11.42
N VAL A 64 10.02 -5.70 -11.04
CA VAL A 64 9.77 -4.36 -10.48
C VAL A 64 9.70 -4.43 -8.96
N SER A 65 9.99 -3.31 -8.28
CA SER A 65 9.85 -3.26 -6.83
C SER A 65 8.40 -3.52 -6.42
N PRO A 66 8.15 -4.46 -5.51
CA PRO A 66 6.80 -4.72 -5.01
C PRO A 66 6.29 -3.62 -4.08
N ALA A 67 7.18 -2.79 -3.53
CA ALA A 67 6.89 -1.77 -2.54
C ALA A 67 7.50 -0.42 -2.93
N ASP A 68 6.85 0.65 -2.48
CA ASP A 68 7.32 2.02 -2.63
C ASP A 68 8.21 2.37 -1.42
N GLY A 69 9.52 2.39 -1.60
CA GLY A 69 10.44 2.61 -0.47
C GLY A 69 11.91 2.61 -0.85
N ALA A 70 12.77 2.63 0.16
CA ALA A 70 14.22 2.59 0.01
C ALA A 70 14.76 1.18 0.25
N VAL A 71 15.65 0.70 -0.61
CA VAL A 71 16.36 -0.57 -0.41
C VAL A 71 17.34 -0.41 0.75
N LEU A 72 17.13 -1.16 1.83
CA LEU A 72 18.01 -1.18 2.99
C LEU A 72 19.19 -2.12 2.79
N ARG A 73 18.92 -3.30 2.29
CA ARG A 73 19.91 -4.37 2.17
C ARG A 73 19.58 -5.30 1.02
N VAL A 74 20.64 -5.78 0.38
CA VAL A 74 20.62 -6.93 -0.51
C VAL A 74 21.55 -7.98 0.08
N SER A 75 21.05 -9.16 0.38
CA SER A 75 21.84 -10.25 1.01
C SER A 75 21.53 -11.59 0.35
N GLU A 76 22.46 -12.50 0.43
CA GLU A 76 22.22 -13.89 0.06
C GLU A 76 21.74 -14.65 1.31
N VAL A 77 20.66 -15.40 1.17
CA VAL A 77 20.05 -16.21 2.22
C VAL A 77 19.73 -17.59 1.67
N ASN A 78 19.85 -18.60 2.53
CA ASN A 78 19.34 -19.94 2.19
C ASN A 78 17.83 -19.96 2.50
N GLU A 79 17.02 -20.02 1.46
CA GLU A 79 15.59 -20.21 1.62
C GLU A 79 15.33 -21.66 2.02
N SER A 80 14.66 -21.85 3.16
CA SER A 80 14.45 -23.17 3.80
C SER A 80 12.99 -23.59 3.88
N ARG A 81 12.06 -22.82 3.31
CA ARG A 81 10.63 -23.09 3.43
C ARG A 81 10.01 -23.71 2.17
N TYR A 82 10.39 -23.20 1.00
CA TYR A 82 9.78 -23.60 -0.26
C TYR A 82 10.79 -24.12 -1.29
N LEU A 83 11.90 -23.44 -1.47
CA LEU A 83 12.83 -23.71 -2.57
C LEU A 83 14.11 -24.40 -2.13
N PHE A 84 14.45 -24.38 -0.84
CA PHE A 84 15.64 -25.04 -0.24
C PHE A 84 16.94 -24.76 -0.99
N ARG A 85 17.16 -23.50 -1.40
CA ARG A 85 18.34 -23.08 -2.17
C ARG A 85 18.79 -21.66 -1.79
N PRO A 86 20.04 -21.28 -2.12
CA PRO A 86 20.51 -19.91 -1.97
C PRO A 86 19.68 -18.94 -2.85
N MET A 87 19.26 -17.82 -2.26
CA MET A 87 18.46 -16.78 -2.93
C MET A 87 18.93 -15.40 -2.52
N LYS A 88 18.69 -14.41 -3.40
CA LYS A 88 18.87 -12.99 -3.07
C LYS A 88 17.63 -12.47 -2.34
N LYS A 89 17.84 -11.94 -1.14
CA LYS A 89 16.85 -11.24 -0.32
C LYS A 89 17.06 -9.75 -0.48
N ILE A 90 16.00 -9.02 -0.83
CA ILE A 90 15.99 -7.56 -0.91
C ILE A 90 15.06 -7.04 0.18
N GLU A 91 15.60 -6.25 1.10
CA GLU A 91 14.84 -5.62 2.18
C GLU A 91 14.52 -4.17 1.80
N ILE A 92 13.24 -3.82 1.79
CA ILE A 92 12.74 -2.50 1.40
C ILE A 92 12.04 -1.87 2.60
N PHE A 93 12.49 -0.67 2.98
CA PHE A 93 11.86 0.12 4.02
C PHE A 93 10.80 1.04 3.43
N MET A 94 9.58 0.97 3.95
CA MET A 94 8.50 1.89 3.62
C MET A 94 8.28 2.88 4.77
N SER A 95 8.41 4.17 4.49
CA SER A 95 8.00 5.23 5.39
C SER A 95 6.46 5.34 5.42
N PRO A 96 5.83 5.80 6.52
CA PRO A 96 4.39 6.09 6.56
C PRO A 96 3.89 7.04 5.46
N LEU A 97 4.79 7.84 4.88
CA LEU A 97 4.48 8.76 3.78
C LEU A 97 4.52 8.12 2.39
N ASN A 98 5.07 6.92 2.27
CA ASN A 98 5.10 6.17 1.01
C ASN A 98 3.72 5.59 0.66
N VAL A 99 3.58 5.08 -0.56
CA VAL A 99 2.38 4.34 -0.97
C VAL A 99 2.41 2.95 -0.33
N HIS A 100 1.39 2.61 0.46
CA HIS A 100 1.30 1.35 1.19
C HIS A 100 0.58 0.23 0.42
N VAL A 101 0.46 0.39 -0.90
CA VAL A 101 -0.09 -0.65 -1.79
C VAL A 101 1.06 -1.46 -2.37
N ASN A 102 1.23 -2.69 -1.91
CA ASN A 102 2.19 -3.62 -2.46
C ASN A 102 1.62 -4.30 -3.72
N ARG A 103 2.51 -4.60 -4.65
CA ARG A 103 2.15 -5.22 -5.93
C ARG A 103 3.07 -6.40 -6.22
N SER A 104 2.59 -7.34 -7.03
CA SER A 104 3.45 -8.43 -7.50
C SER A 104 4.60 -7.88 -8.34
N PRO A 105 5.85 -8.28 -8.06
CA PRO A 105 7.01 -7.82 -8.82
C PRO A 105 7.04 -8.32 -10.25
N ARG A 106 6.31 -9.40 -10.56
CA ARG A 106 6.18 -10.01 -11.89
C ARG A 106 4.84 -10.75 -11.99
N SER A 107 4.38 -10.96 -13.22
CA SER A 107 3.24 -11.84 -13.48
C SER A 107 3.56 -13.28 -13.09
N GLY A 108 2.63 -13.96 -12.45
CA GLY A 108 2.79 -15.33 -12.00
C GLY A 108 1.51 -15.91 -11.42
N THR A 109 1.55 -17.19 -11.08
CA THR A 109 0.45 -17.89 -10.40
C THR A 109 0.77 -18.01 -8.94
N VAL A 110 -0.18 -17.66 -8.07
CA VAL A 110 -0.06 -17.88 -6.62
C VAL A 110 -0.21 -19.37 -6.34
N VAL A 111 0.82 -19.97 -5.77
CA VAL A 111 0.86 -21.40 -5.42
C VAL A 111 0.42 -21.61 -3.98
N ASP A 112 0.82 -20.68 -3.09
CA ASP A 112 0.48 -20.72 -1.67
C ASP A 112 0.34 -19.29 -1.13
N ALA A 113 -0.59 -19.10 -0.19
CA ALA A 113 -0.82 -17.85 0.52
C ALA A 113 -1.02 -18.18 2.01
N ILE A 114 -0.17 -17.60 2.85
CA ILE A 114 -0.13 -17.83 4.29
C ILE A 114 -0.70 -16.63 5.01
#